data_e06f29f5b73c6101055947fdef559b37
#
_entry.id   e06f29f5b73c6101055947fdef559b37
#
_cell.length_a   1.000
_cell.length_b   1.000
_cell.length_c   1.000
_cell.angle_alpha   90.00
_cell.angle_beta   90.00
_cell.angle_gamma   90.00
#
_symmetry.space_group_name_H-M   'P 1'
#
loop_
_entity.id
_entity.type
_entity.pdbx_description
1 polymer ?
#
loop_
_entity_poly.entity_id
_entity_poly.type
_entity_poly.pdbx_seq_one_letter_code
_entity_poly.pdbx_strand_id
1 'polypeptide(L)'
;MVIKAPNKLSDRNYNIPSIFLAGSIEMGNAENWQEELTKIFQRDFNIFNPRRDNWDNSLEQSINNPQFYEQVTWELNALDKSDLIIMYFDPNTKSPISLLELGLYATSKKLHVICPEGFWRKGNVDIICKKYDIPLYETINEFINKFFE
;
A
#
# COMPACT_ATOMS: atom_id res chain seq x y z
N MET A 1 7.95 2.40 -14.34
CA MET A 1 7.78 3.85 -14.05
C MET A 1 7.27 4.01 -12.62
N VAL A 2 7.78 4.98 -11.88
CA VAL A 2 7.34 5.25 -10.50
C VAL A 2 6.48 6.52 -10.50
N ILE A 3 5.26 6.41 -9.97
CA ILE A 3 4.33 7.53 -9.87
C ILE A 3 4.02 7.74 -8.38
N LYS A 4 4.51 8.85 -7.84
CA LYS A 4 4.24 9.28 -6.46
C LYS A 4 3.07 10.25 -6.43
N ALA A 5 2.27 10.17 -5.36
CA ALA A 5 1.22 11.17 -5.13
C ALA A 5 1.82 12.59 -5.09
N PRO A 6 1.20 13.59 -5.65
CA PRO A 6 -0.11 13.62 -6.33
C PRO A 6 -0.05 13.49 -7.86
N ASN A 7 1.03 12.99 -8.43
CA ASN A 7 1.21 12.89 -9.88
C ASN A 7 0.12 12.04 -10.54
N LYS A 8 -0.16 12.30 -11.81
CA LYS A 8 -1.26 11.65 -12.51
C LYS A 8 -0.99 10.16 -12.75
N LEU A 9 -1.89 9.31 -12.32
CA LEU A 9 -1.82 7.85 -12.56
C LEU A 9 -1.88 7.51 -14.05
N SER A 10 -2.48 8.37 -14.87
CA SER A 10 -2.56 8.20 -16.31
C SER A 10 -1.20 8.33 -17.03
N ASP A 11 -0.18 8.85 -16.36
CA ASP A 11 1.17 8.96 -16.91
C ASP A 11 1.93 7.62 -16.92
N ARG A 12 1.30 6.56 -16.43
CA ARG A 12 1.89 5.20 -16.38
C ARG A 12 2.19 4.63 -17.78
N ASN A 13 3.09 3.68 -17.83
CA ASN A 13 3.33 2.87 -19.03
C ASN A 13 2.26 1.78 -19.13
N TYR A 14 1.35 1.91 -20.09
CA TYR A 14 0.24 0.95 -20.27
C TYR A 14 0.66 -0.41 -20.82
N ASN A 15 1.92 -0.60 -21.18
CA ASN A 15 2.43 -1.88 -21.69
C ASN A 15 2.88 -2.83 -20.58
N ILE A 16 2.99 -2.36 -19.34
CA ILE A 16 3.37 -3.17 -18.19
C ILE A 16 2.33 -3.02 -17.05
N PRO A 17 2.21 -4.05 -16.20
CA PRO A 17 1.24 -3.99 -15.10
C PRO A 17 1.64 -2.98 -14.02
N SER A 18 0.72 -2.71 -13.11
CA SER A 18 0.88 -1.73 -12.05
C SER A 18 0.71 -2.34 -10.67
N ILE A 19 1.50 -1.84 -9.71
CA ILE A 19 1.43 -2.20 -8.29
C ILE A 19 1.16 -0.93 -7.48
N PHE A 20 0.17 -0.98 -6.58
CA PHE A 20 0.00 0.04 -5.55
C PHE A 20 0.64 -0.44 -4.24
N LEU A 21 1.48 0.39 -3.65
CA LEU A 21 2.14 0.10 -2.38
C LEU A 21 1.31 0.66 -1.23
N ALA A 22 0.36 -0.16 -0.75
CA ALA A 22 -0.50 0.16 0.37
C ALA A 22 0.20 -0.16 1.70
N GLY A 23 -0.27 0.43 2.77
CA GLY A 23 0.20 0.05 4.10
C GLY A 23 0.77 1.20 4.91
N SER A 24 1.58 0.86 5.89
CA SER A 24 2.00 1.77 6.95
C SER A 24 2.82 2.94 6.45
N ILE A 25 2.34 4.15 6.73
CA ILE A 25 3.09 5.40 6.54
C ILE A 25 3.19 6.15 7.87
N GLU A 26 2.09 6.17 8.66
CA GLU A 26 1.99 6.83 9.98
C GLU A 26 2.59 8.25 9.95
N MET A 27 2.19 9.05 8.96
CA MET A 27 2.69 10.43 8.77
C MET A 27 4.23 10.50 8.70
N GLY A 28 4.86 9.48 8.11
CA GLY A 28 6.32 9.41 7.98
C GLY A 28 7.03 8.67 9.11
N ASN A 29 6.31 8.18 10.12
CA ASN A 29 6.91 7.46 11.26
C ASN A 29 7.22 5.98 10.95
N ALA A 30 6.58 5.41 9.95
CA ALA A 30 6.88 4.04 9.52
C ALA A 30 8.17 4.00 8.71
N GLU A 31 8.88 2.85 8.78
CA GLU A 31 10.02 2.58 7.91
C GLU A 31 9.63 2.75 6.43
N ASN A 32 10.55 3.28 5.61
CA ASN A 32 10.26 3.51 4.19
C ASN A 32 10.41 2.23 3.37
N TRP A 33 9.52 1.27 3.60
CA TRP A 33 9.47 0.00 2.88
C TRP A 33 9.05 0.17 1.42
N GLN A 34 8.33 1.24 1.09
CA GLN A 34 7.94 1.54 -0.29
C GLN A 34 9.15 1.77 -1.18
N GLU A 35 10.19 2.43 -0.68
CA GLU A 35 11.41 2.65 -1.43
C GLU A 35 12.14 1.34 -1.72
N GLU A 36 12.20 0.45 -0.74
CA GLU A 36 12.82 -0.87 -0.90
C GLU A 36 12.12 -1.68 -2.00
N LEU A 37 10.80 -1.82 -1.91
CA LEU A 37 10.04 -2.57 -2.90
C LEU A 37 10.05 -1.90 -4.28
N THR A 38 10.04 -0.57 -4.32
CA THR A 38 10.15 0.18 -5.58
C THR A 38 11.44 -0.19 -6.34
N LYS A 39 12.57 -0.26 -5.64
CA LYS A 39 13.85 -0.64 -6.27
C LYS A 39 13.80 -2.02 -6.90
N ILE A 40 13.06 -2.94 -6.31
CA ILE A 40 12.94 -4.31 -6.79
C ILE A 40 11.99 -4.41 -8.00
N PHE A 41 10.83 -3.76 -7.91
CA PHE A 41 9.74 -3.99 -8.86
C PHE A 41 9.65 -2.98 -10.02
N GLN A 42 10.28 -1.80 -9.92
CA GLN A 42 10.11 -0.72 -10.90
C GLN A 42 10.55 -1.06 -12.32
N ARG A 43 11.36 -2.09 -12.47
CA ARG A 43 11.82 -2.54 -13.80
C ARG A 43 10.68 -3.12 -14.62
N ASP A 44 9.82 -3.92 -13.98
CA ASP A 44 8.80 -4.71 -14.66
C ASP A 44 7.37 -4.23 -14.39
N PHE A 45 7.20 -3.24 -13.49
CA PHE A 45 5.91 -2.73 -13.08
C PHE A 45 5.89 -1.20 -13.01
N ASN A 46 4.72 -0.62 -13.25
CA ASN A 46 4.45 0.73 -12.76
C ASN A 46 4.24 0.66 -11.25
N ILE A 47 4.86 1.56 -10.51
CA ILE A 47 4.73 1.62 -9.05
C ILE A 47 3.92 2.86 -8.67
N PHE A 48 2.78 2.66 -8.03
CA PHE A 48 1.97 3.73 -7.47
C PHE A 48 2.32 3.84 -5.98
N ASN A 49 3.03 4.91 -5.61
CA ASN A 49 3.53 5.13 -4.26
C ASN A 49 2.79 6.30 -3.61
N PRO A 50 1.97 6.06 -2.56
CA PRO A 50 1.22 7.13 -1.90
C PRO A 50 2.09 8.02 -1.01
N ARG A 51 3.29 7.58 -0.64
CA ARG A 51 4.17 8.32 0.27
C ARG A 51 4.73 9.55 -0.45
N ARG A 52 4.35 10.74 0.03
CA ARG A 52 4.88 12.00 -0.46
C ARG A 52 6.21 12.32 0.21
N ASP A 53 7.11 12.98 -0.51
CA ASP A 53 8.40 13.43 0.05
C ASP A 53 8.19 14.59 1.03
N ASN A 54 7.21 15.48 0.75
CA ASN A 54 6.88 16.65 1.57
C ASN A 54 5.41 16.60 1.99
N TRP A 55 5.13 15.98 3.13
CA TRP A 55 3.79 15.92 3.70
C TRP A 55 3.70 16.78 4.96
N ASP A 56 2.71 17.66 5.02
CA ASP A 56 2.43 18.47 6.21
C ASP A 56 1.57 17.67 7.19
N ASN A 57 2.18 17.20 8.27
CA ASN A 57 1.52 16.39 9.29
C ASN A 57 0.49 17.18 10.11
N SER A 58 0.49 18.53 10.00
CA SER A 58 -0.49 19.38 10.69
C SER A 58 -1.81 19.55 9.94
N LEU A 59 -1.94 19.00 8.75
CA LEU A 59 -3.16 19.08 7.95
C LEU A 59 -4.34 18.44 8.69
N GLU A 60 -5.47 19.14 8.67
CA GLU A 60 -6.72 18.60 9.17
C GLU A 60 -7.16 17.41 8.31
N GLN A 61 -7.42 16.29 8.95
CA GLN A 61 -7.88 15.07 8.30
C GLN A 61 -9.39 15.14 8.09
N SER A 62 -9.81 15.98 7.16
CA SER A 62 -11.21 16.29 6.87
C SER A 62 -11.47 16.33 5.38
N ILE A 63 -12.67 15.89 4.98
CA ILE A 63 -13.16 16.02 3.61
C ILE A 63 -13.15 17.48 3.13
N ASN A 64 -13.19 18.43 4.05
CA ASN A 64 -13.18 19.87 3.76
C ASN A 64 -11.77 20.43 3.54
N ASN A 65 -10.72 19.67 3.84
CA ASN A 65 -9.34 20.07 3.58
C ASN A 65 -8.96 19.63 2.15
N PRO A 66 -8.71 20.56 1.22
CA PRO A 66 -8.45 20.21 -0.19
C PRO A 66 -7.24 19.29 -0.38
N GLN A 67 -6.16 19.51 0.36
CA GLN A 67 -4.93 18.73 0.25
C GLN A 67 -5.13 17.30 0.78
N PHE A 68 -5.82 17.16 1.90
CA PHE A 68 -6.17 15.86 2.45
C PHE A 68 -7.11 15.10 1.52
N TYR A 69 -8.14 15.76 1.00
CA TYR A 69 -9.08 15.18 0.04
C TYR A 69 -8.37 14.68 -1.22
N GLU A 70 -7.44 15.48 -1.74
CA GLU A 70 -6.63 15.11 -2.90
C GLU A 70 -5.84 13.84 -2.65
N GLN A 71 -5.17 13.73 -1.49
CA GLN A 71 -4.36 12.57 -1.14
C GLN A 71 -5.22 11.30 -1.04
N VAL A 72 -6.31 11.35 -0.28
CA VAL A 72 -7.20 10.19 -0.09
C VAL A 72 -7.81 9.75 -1.42
N THR A 73 -8.27 10.71 -2.24
CA THR A 73 -8.84 10.42 -3.56
C THR A 73 -7.79 9.80 -4.49
N TRP A 74 -6.56 10.30 -4.45
CA TRP A 74 -5.45 9.74 -5.23
C TRP A 74 -5.20 8.28 -4.84
N GLU A 75 -5.17 7.99 -3.54
CA GLU A 75 -4.96 6.62 -3.03
C GLU A 75 -6.09 5.68 -3.48
N LEU A 76 -7.34 6.09 -3.34
CA LEU A 76 -8.48 5.29 -3.76
C LEU A 76 -8.45 5.02 -5.28
N ASN A 77 -8.12 6.02 -6.08
CA ASN A 77 -7.97 5.85 -7.52
C ASN A 77 -6.82 4.89 -7.88
N ALA A 78 -5.71 4.99 -7.16
CA ALA A 78 -4.57 4.10 -7.37
C ALA A 78 -4.90 2.64 -7.01
N LEU A 79 -5.61 2.43 -5.89
CA LEU A 79 -6.10 1.12 -5.49
C LEU A 79 -7.02 0.51 -6.57
N ASP A 80 -7.94 1.30 -7.10
CA ASP A 80 -8.87 0.84 -8.13
C ASP A 80 -8.16 0.50 -9.44
N LYS A 81 -7.18 1.30 -9.84
CA LYS A 81 -6.52 1.20 -11.14
C LYS A 81 -5.33 0.26 -11.18
N SER A 82 -4.78 -0.12 -10.02
CA SER A 82 -3.65 -1.04 -9.96
C SER A 82 -4.06 -2.47 -10.30
N ASP A 83 -3.13 -3.22 -10.87
CA ASP A 83 -3.32 -4.64 -11.13
C ASP A 83 -3.06 -5.49 -9.88
N LEU A 84 -2.10 -5.06 -9.06
CA LEU A 84 -1.76 -5.69 -7.79
C LEU A 84 -1.68 -4.64 -6.69
N ILE A 85 -1.97 -5.08 -5.46
CA ILE A 85 -1.83 -4.26 -4.26
C ILE A 85 -0.92 -5.01 -3.29
N ILE A 86 0.22 -4.43 -2.95
CA ILE A 86 1.10 -4.94 -1.90
C ILE A 86 0.85 -4.10 -0.65
N MET A 87 0.44 -4.75 0.43
CA MET A 87 0.06 -4.09 1.68
C MET A 87 0.97 -4.55 2.82
N TYR A 88 1.67 -3.62 3.43
CA TYR A 88 2.60 -3.89 4.53
C TYR A 88 2.14 -3.23 5.82
N PHE A 89 2.07 -4.02 6.90
CA PHE A 89 1.74 -3.58 8.24
C PHE A 89 3.00 -3.55 9.11
N ASP A 90 3.55 -2.35 9.32
CA ASP A 90 4.73 -2.16 10.18
C ASP A 90 4.35 -2.45 11.64
N PRO A 91 5.08 -3.34 12.35
CA PRO A 91 4.78 -3.67 13.75
C PRO A 91 4.79 -2.48 14.71
N ASN A 92 5.48 -1.41 14.35
CA ASN A 92 5.59 -0.19 15.18
C ASN A 92 4.47 0.81 14.92
N THR A 93 3.48 0.48 14.10
CA THR A 93 2.39 1.37 13.69
C THR A 93 1.03 0.78 14.02
N LYS A 94 0.00 1.63 14.03
CA LYS A 94 -1.41 1.22 14.13
C LYS A 94 -2.06 0.99 12.77
N SER A 95 -1.68 1.76 11.77
CA SER A 95 -2.13 1.67 10.38
C SER A 95 -3.65 1.54 10.21
N PRO A 96 -4.46 2.44 10.80
CA PRO A 96 -5.92 2.32 10.73
C PRO A 96 -6.45 2.42 9.30
N ILE A 97 -5.84 3.25 8.46
CA ILE A 97 -6.27 3.43 7.07
C ILE A 97 -5.95 2.19 6.25
N SER A 98 -4.79 1.59 6.46
CA SER A 98 -4.44 0.32 5.79
C SER A 98 -5.39 -0.81 6.19
N LEU A 99 -5.84 -0.85 7.45
CA LEU A 99 -6.86 -1.80 7.88
C LEU A 99 -8.20 -1.57 7.18
N LEU A 100 -8.59 -0.31 6.99
CA LEU A 100 -9.79 0.06 6.22
C LEU A 100 -9.66 -0.38 4.76
N GLU A 101 -8.52 -0.13 4.14
CA GLU A 101 -8.24 -0.52 2.75
C GLU A 101 -8.20 -2.03 2.57
N LEU A 102 -7.67 -2.77 3.54
CA LEU A 102 -7.71 -4.23 3.54
C LEU A 102 -9.16 -4.73 3.43
N GLY A 103 -10.05 -4.16 4.23
CA GLY A 103 -11.48 -4.50 4.18
C GLY A 103 -12.12 -4.15 2.84
N LEU A 104 -11.83 -2.97 2.30
CA LEU A 104 -12.38 -2.51 1.02
C LEU A 104 -11.98 -3.40 -0.16
N TYR A 105 -10.76 -3.93 -0.15
CA TYR A 105 -10.20 -4.68 -1.28
C TYR A 105 -10.04 -6.18 -1.02
N ALA A 106 -10.56 -6.69 0.09
CA ALA A 106 -10.44 -8.11 0.47
C ALA A 106 -10.94 -9.07 -0.61
N THR A 107 -11.95 -8.70 -1.38
CA THR A 107 -12.54 -9.53 -2.44
C THR A 107 -12.01 -9.18 -3.83
N SER A 108 -11.10 -8.22 -3.95
CA SER A 108 -10.61 -7.73 -5.24
C SER A 108 -9.72 -8.72 -6.00
N LYS A 109 -9.14 -9.69 -5.31
CA LYS A 109 -8.13 -10.63 -5.84
C LYS A 109 -6.81 -9.99 -6.24
N LYS A 110 -6.56 -8.76 -5.78
CA LYS A 110 -5.33 -8.01 -6.07
C LYS A 110 -4.33 -8.03 -4.92
N LEU A 111 -4.78 -8.34 -3.68
CA LEU A 111 -3.98 -8.15 -2.46
C LEU A 111 -2.91 -9.21 -2.25
N HIS A 112 -1.72 -8.73 -1.89
CA HIS A 112 -0.67 -9.48 -1.22
C HIS A 112 -0.38 -8.75 0.09
N VAL A 113 -0.55 -9.42 1.23
CA VAL A 113 -0.45 -8.79 2.55
C VAL A 113 0.78 -9.29 3.29
N ILE A 114 1.57 -8.37 3.79
CA ILE A 114 2.74 -8.64 4.63
C ILE A 114 2.43 -8.12 6.03
N CYS A 115 2.30 -9.01 7.00
CA CYS A 115 1.93 -8.65 8.37
C CYS A 115 2.85 -9.36 9.35
N PRO A 116 3.98 -8.74 9.74
CA PRO A 116 4.92 -9.34 10.68
C PRO A 116 4.36 -9.52 12.09
N GLU A 117 4.97 -10.43 12.85
CA GLU A 117 4.71 -10.56 14.27
C GLU A 117 4.92 -9.22 14.97
N GLY A 118 4.08 -8.94 15.97
CA GLY A 118 4.14 -7.70 16.73
C GLY A 118 3.19 -6.61 16.23
N PHE A 119 2.60 -6.75 15.04
CA PHE A 119 1.56 -5.81 14.63
C PHE A 119 0.32 -6.00 15.54
N TRP A 120 -0.18 -4.91 16.10
CA TRP A 120 -1.20 -4.94 17.16
C TRP A 120 -2.52 -5.62 16.78
N ARG A 121 -2.87 -5.63 15.49
CA ARG A 121 -4.07 -6.30 14.96
C ARG A 121 -3.75 -7.47 14.03
N LYS A 122 -2.57 -8.09 14.20
CA LYS A 122 -2.18 -9.21 13.36
C LYS A 122 -3.24 -10.32 13.34
N GLY A 123 -3.86 -10.64 14.46
CA GLY A 123 -4.91 -11.66 14.53
C GLY A 123 -6.08 -11.36 13.59
N ASN A 124 -6.54 -10.10 13.56
CA ASN A 124 -7.60 -9.67 12.64
C ASN A 124 -7.17 -9.79 11.19
N VAL A 125 -5.94 -9.37 10.87
CA VAL A 125 -5.39 -9.45 9.51
C VAL A 125 -5.29 -10.90 9.05
N ASP A 126 -4.75 -11.78 9.89
CA ASP A 126 -4.58 -13.20 9.58
C ASP A 126 -5.93 -13.88 9.28
N ILE A 127 -6.95 -13.61 10.09
CA ILE A 127 -8.28 -14.18 9.92
C ILE A 127 -8.96 -13.69 8.64
N ILE A 128 -8.87 -12.39 8.35
CA ILE A 128 -9.41 -11.82 7.10
C ILE A 128 -8.71 -12.42 5.89
N CYS A 129 -7.39 -12.53 5.90
CA CYS A 129 -6.64 -13.11 4.80
C CYS A 129 -7.02 -14.59 4.59
N LYS A 130 -7.20 -15.34 5.66
CA LYS A 130 -7.64 -16.73 5.57
C LYS A 130 -9.04 -16.84 4.98
N LYS A 131 -9.98 -16.02 5.43
CA LYS A 131 -11.37 -16.06 4.97
C LYS A 131 -11.50 -15.72 3.48
N TYR A 132 -10.74 -14.75 2.98
CA TYR A 132 -10.86 -14.27 1.62
C TYR A 132 -9.76 -14.80 0.68
N ASP A 133 -8.99 -15.79 1.12
CA ASP A 133 -7.90 -16.41 0.34
C ASP A 133 -6.89 -15.38 -0.15
N ILE A 134 -6.52 -14.43 0.71
CA ILE A 134 -5.53 -13.42 0.42
C ILE A 134 -4.13 -13.96 0.74
N PRO A 135 -3.17 -13.94 -0.19
CA PRO A 135 -1.80 -14.30 0.11
C PRO A 135 -1.23 -13.47 1.25
N LEU A 136 -0.73 -14.16 2.29
CA LEU A 136 -0.22 -13.56 3.52
C LEU A 136 1.20 -13.99 3.78
N TYR A 137 2.04 -13.03 4.14
CA TYR A 137 3.48 -13.22 4.37
C TYR A 137 3.87 -12.62 5.72
N GLU A 138 4.83 -13.24 6.38
CA GLU A 138 5.33 -12.78 7.69
C GLU A 138 6.36 -11.66 7.56
N THR A 139 7.12 -11.64 6.46
CA THR A 139 8.18 -10.63 6.25
C THR A 139 8.21 -10.18 4.79
N ILE A 140 8.80 -9.01 4.56
CA ILE A 140 9.05 -8.49 3.21
C ILE A 140 9.92 -9.50 2.42
N ASN A 141 10.95 -10.06 3.05
CA ASN A 141 11.83 -11.03 2.40
C ASN A 141 11.07 -12.31 1.98
N GLU A 142 10.20 -12.81 2.84
CA GLU A 142 9.34 -13.95 2.49
C GLU A 142 8.46 -13.62 1.28
N PHE A 143 7.84 -12.44 1.26
CA PHE A 143 7.04 -11.99 0.13
C PHE A 143 7.86 -11.96 -1.15
N ILE A 144 9.03 -11.31 -1.12
CA ILE A 144 9.89 -11.19 -2.32
C ILE A 144 10.28 -12.58 -2.85
N ASN A 145 10.72 -13.48 -1.97
CA ASN A 145 11.14 -14.82 -2.35
C ASN A 145 10.01 -15.62 -3.00
N LYS A 146 8.82 -15.56 -2.43
CA LYS A 146 7.67 -16.30 -2.96
C LYS A 146 7.10 -15.68 -4.24
N PHE A 147 7.16 -14.37 -4.36
CA PHE A 147 6.64 -13.66 -5.53
C PHE A 147 7.43 -14.01 -6.80
N PHE A 148 8.74 -14.19 -6.68
CA PHE A 148 9.62 -14.53 -7.81
C PHE A 148 9.88 -16.04 -7.95
N GLU A 149 9.21 -16.85 -7.16
CA GLU A 149 9.33 -18.31 -7.22
C GLU A 149 8.76 -18.94 -8.48
#